data_0498a3da4a677ef5aef8db01597dfc51
#
_entry.id   0498a3da4a677ef5aef8db01597dfc51
#
_cell.length_a   1.000
_cell.length_b   1.000
_cell.length_c   1.000
_cell.angle_alpha   90.00
_cell.angle_beta   90.00
_cell.angle_gamma   90.00
#
_symmetry.space_group_name_H-M   'P 1'
#
loop_
_entity.id
_entity.type
_entity.pdbx_description
1 polymer ?
#
loop_
_entity_poly.entity_id
_entity_poly.type
_entity_poly.pdbx_seq_one_letter_code
_entity_poly.pdbx_strand_id
1 'polypeptide(L)'
;MSYEVGKQALDYLIANSPGRRNLEVDFFGGEPLLNWDVCKRLVAYGREQEKLHNKNFRFTLTSKGLLIIDDVIDFSNREMGNVVLSLDGRKVTHDRLRVGRNGKGSYDLILDKFKRFADSRGQKDYYMRGTYTHFNTDFAADVLHMADLGFKELSIEPVVCDPKEDYALQESDLPVLLEQYEILAKEMLHRYRKGDGFTFYHYMIDLDGGPCIVKRVSG
;
A
#
# COMPACT_ATOMS: atom_id res chain seq x y z
N MET A 1 -6.22 12.42 14.69
CA MET A 1 -5.08 13.34 14.88
C MET A 1 -5.55 14.73 14.50
N SER A 2 -5.24 15.77 15.32
CA SER A 2 -5.52 17.16 14.94
C SER A 2 -4.46 17.69 13.99
N TYR A 3 -4.75 18.83 13.35
CA TYR A 3 -3.79 19.50 12.48
C TYR A 3 -2.52 19.92 13.26
N GLU A 4 -2.66 20.41 14.47
CA GLU A 4 -1.58 20.87 15.33
C GLU A 4 -0.59 19.74 15.65
N VAL A 5 -1.10 18.55 15.97
CA VAL A 5 -0.27 17.36 16.22
C VAL A 5 0.46 16.93 14.94
N GLY A 6 -0.23 16.92 13.80
CA GLY A 6 0.40 16.58 12.51
C GLY A 6 1.48 17.60 12.11
N LYS A 7 1.22 18.89 12.34
CA LYS A 7 2.21 19.95 12.12
C LYS A 7 3.46 19.75 12.98
N GLN A 8 3.30 19.50 14.27
CA GLN A 8 4.41 19.21 15.17
C GLN A 8 5.23 17.98 14.74
N ALA A 9 4.56 16.94 14.21
CA ALA A 9 5.24 15.77 13.69
C ALA A 9 6.10 16.08 12.46
N LEU A 10 5.62 16.94 11.55
CA LEU A 10 6.42 17.40 10.41
C LEU A 10 7.59 18.29 10.85
N ASP A 11 7.38 19.20 11.79
CA ASP A 11 8.44 20.04 12.36
C ASP A 11 9.52 19.17 13.02
N TYR A 12 9.10 18.15 13.79
CA TYR A 12 10.01 17.19 14.42
C TYR A 12 10.82 16.40 13.39
N LEU A 13 10.18 15.92 12.31
CA LEU A 13 10.83 15.19 11.22
C LEU A 13 11.91 16.06 10.56
N ILE A 14 11.61 17.32 10.27
CA ILE A 14 12.56 18.27 9.70
C ILE A 14 13.74 18.49 10.62
N ALA A 15 13.48 18.80 11.89
CA ALA A 15 14.52 19.10 12.89
C ALA A 15 15.48 17.91 13.11
N ASN A 16 14.95 16.68 13.07
CA ASN A 16 15.74 15.46 13.29
C ASN A 16 16.33 14.84 12.02
N SER A 17 16.22 15.53 10.88
CA SER A 17 16.75 15.08 9.59
C SER A 17 17.65 16.13 8.93
N PRO A 18 18.63 16.73 9.61
CA PRO A 18 19.38 17.88 9.08
C PRO A 18 20.15 17.53 7.79
N GLY A 19 20.72 16.31 7.71
CA GLY A 19 21.51 15.85 6.56
C GLY A 19 20.68 15.21 5.43
N ARG A 20 19.35 15.06 5.58
CA ARG A 20 18.48 14.43 4.60
C ARG A 20 17.59 15.45 3.92
N ARG A 21 17.71 15.56 2.59
CA ARG A 21 16.83 16.42 1.79
C ARG A 21 15.48 15.78 1.55
N ASN A 22 15.46 14.50 1.18
CA ASN A 22 14.22 13.78 0.85
C ASN A 22 13.63 13.16 2.13
N LEU A 23 12.39 13.46 2.41
CA LEU A 23 11.62 12.99 3.55
C LEU A 23 10.33 12.33 3.06
N GLU A 24 9.93 11.23 3.68
CA GLU A 24 8.70 10.52 3.35
C GLU A 24 7.70 10.63 4.49
N VAL A 25 6.43 10.84 4.13
CA VAL A 25 5.33 10.98 5.08
C VAL A 25 4.13 10.18 4.58
N ASP A 26 3.73 9.18 5.35
CA ASP A 26 2.59 8.33 5.03
C ASP A 26 1.37 8.76 5.84
N PHE A 27 0.30 9.12 5.13
CA PHE A 27 -1.03 9.21 5.72
C PHE A 27 -1.61 7.80 5.82
N PHE A 28 -1.42 7.23 7.00
CA PHE A 28 -1.79 5.86 7.33
C PHE A 28 -2.67 5.83 8.60
N GLY A 29 -3.18 4.66 8.98
CA GLY A 29 -3.95 4.48 10.20
C GLY A 29 -5.27 3.79 9.93
N GLY A 30 -6.36 4.13 10.63
CA GLY A 30 -7.66 3.53 10.39
C GLY A 30 -8.19 3.77 8.98
N GLU A 31 -8.42 5.02 8.62
CA GLU A 31 -8.75 5.51 7.28
C GLU A 31 -8.46 7.02 7.22
N PRO A 32 -7.41 7.46 6.53
CA PRO A 32 -7.03 8.87 6.46
C PRO A 32 -8.11 9.77 5.86
N LEU A 33 -8.91 9.24 4.94
CA LEU A 33 -9.97 9.99 4.26
C LEU A 33 -11.11 10.42 5.20
N LEU A 34 -11.22 9.84 6.39
CA LEU A 34 -12.10 10.35 7.45
C LEU A 34 -11.65 11.72 8.00
N ASN A 35 -10.38 12.08 7.78
CA ASN A 35 -9.80 13.35 8.24
C ASN A 35 -9.10 14.06 7.08
N TRP A 36 -9.72 14.00 5.89
CA TRP A 36 -9.13 14.40 4.63
C TRP A 36 -8.70 15.89 4.60
N ASP A 37 -9.49 16.76 5.21
CA ASP A 37 -9.13 18.19 5.28
C ASP A 37 -7.85 18.44 6.07
N VAL A 38 -7.62 17.68 7.12
CA VAL A 38 -6.36 17.76 7.87
C VAL A 38 -5.20 17.23 7.03
N CYS A 39 -5.38 16.14 6.28
CA CYS A 39 -4.36 15.61 5.37
C CYS A 39 -3.98 16.68 4.32
N LYS A 40 -4.96 17.30 3.66
CA LYS A 40 -4.72 18.37 2.68
C LYS A 40 -3.96 19.57 3.27
N ARG A 41 -4.34 19.99 4.49
CA ARG A 41 -3.66 21.09 5.19
C ARG A 41 -2.22 20.74 5.58
N LEU A 42 -1.96 19.49 5.98
CA LEU A 42 -0.60 19.04 6.31
C LEU A 42 0.29 18.95 5.09
N VAL A 43 -0.25 18.51 3.94
CA VAL A 43 0.47 18.55 2.66
C VAL A 43 0.84 19.98 2.30
N ALA A 44 -0.12 20.91 2.35
CA ALA A 44 0.14 22.32 2.07
C ALA A 44 1.23 22.89 2.99
N TYR A 45 1.14 22.62 4.29
CA TYR A 45 2.16 22.99 5.26
C TYR A 45 3.54 22.40 4.91
N GLY A 46 3.60 21.10 4.57
CA GLY A 46 4.85 20.46 4.15
C GLY A 46 5.47 21.13 2.93
N ARG A 47 4.66 21.51 1.90
CA ARG A 47 5.12 22.24 0.70
C ARG A 47 5.70 23.63 1.04
N GLU A 48 5.17 24.31 2.06
CA GLU A 48 5.74 25.55 2.56
C GLU A 48 7.10 25.30 3.25
N GLN A 49 7.17 24.28 4.09
CA GLN A 49 8.39 23.93 4.82
C GLN A 49 9.53 23.44 3.91
N GLU A 50 9.22 22.81 2.77
CA GLU A 50 10.22 22.42 1.75
C GLU A 50 11.09 23.60 1.35
N LYS A 51 10.46 24.75 1.10
CA LYS A 51 11.14 25.98 0.67
C LYS A 51 12.01 26.58 1.76
N LEU A 52 11.53 26.53 3.00
CA LEU A 52 12.22 27.14 4.15
C LEU A 52 13.43 26.32 4.62
N HIS A 53 13.35 25.00 4.50
CA HIS A 53 14.34 24.09 5.06
C HIS A 53 15.12 23.27 4.00
N ASN A 54 14.98 23.61 2.70
CA ASN A 54 15.58 22.88 1.58
C ASN A 54 15.29 21.35 1.68
N LYS A 55 14.04 21.01 1.95
CA LYS A 55 13.54 19.65 2.00
C LYS A 55 12.73 19.32 0.74
N ASN A 56 12.46 18.05 0.55
CA ASN A 56 11.56 17.52 -0.48
C ASN A 56 10.73 16.42 0.15
N PHE A 57 9.42 16.65 0.31
CA PHE A 57 8.50 15.67 0.89
C PHE A 57 7.87 14.79 -0.20
N ARG A 58 7.96 13.49 0.00
CA ARG A 58 7.14 12.52 -0.70
C ARG A 58 6.00 12.11 0.22
N PHE A 59 4.78 12.50 -0.14
CA PHE A 59 3.58 12.10 0.60
C PHE A 59 2.99 10.83 0.00
N THR A 60 2.56 9.92 0.86
CA THR A 60 1.83 8.69 0.51
C THR A 60 0.48 8.69 1.20
N LEU A 61 -0.55 8.26 0.48
CA LEU A 61 -1.90 8.04 1.00
C LEU A 61 -2.22 6.56 0.99
N THR A 62 -2.60 5.97 2.14
CA THR A 62 -3.14 4.61 2.22
C THR A 62 -4.64 4.65 2.49
N SER A 63 -5.45 4.02 1.63
CA SER A 63 -6.91 4.03 1.78
C SER A 63 -7.54 2.66 1.61
N LYS A 64 -8.65 2.44 2.33
CA LYS A 64 -9.55 1.30 2.18
C LYS A 64 -10.60 1.49 1.06
N GLY A 65 -10.61 2.65 0.41
CA GLY A 65 -11.35 2.92 -0.81
C GLY A 65 -12.78 3.44 -0.68
N LEU A 66 -13.47 3.20 0.43
CA LEU A 66 -14.88 3.56 0.57
C LEU A 66 -15.16 5.06 0.36
N LEU A 67 -14.24 5.91 0.82
CA LEU A 67 -14.35 7.37 0.79
C LEU A 67 -13.65 8.01 -0.41
N ILE A 68 -13.12 7.24 -1.36
CA ILE A 68 -12.54 7.78 -2.58
C ILE A 68 -13.64 8.40 -3.43
N ILE A 69 -13.47 9.69 -3.74
CA ILE A 69 -14.27 10.53 -4.64
C ILE A 69 -13.32 11.29 -5.57
N ASP A 70 -13.84 12.04 -6.51
CA ASP A 70 -13.04 12.75 -7.51
C ASP A 70 -12.04 13.75 -6.88
N ASP A 71 -12.44 14.51 -5.85
CA ASP A 71 -11.53 15.41 -5.11
C ASP A 71 -10.30 14.66 -4.54
N VAL A 72 -10.49 13.43 -4.04
CA VAL A 72 -9.39 12.61 -3.52
C VAL A 72 -8.44 12.20 -4.64
N ILE A 73 -8.98 11.76 -5.78
CA ILE A 73 -8.19 11.35 -6.94
C ILE A 73 -7.39 12.55 -7.47
N ASP A 74 -8.05 13.67 -7.73
CA ASP A 74 -7.43 14.88 -8.29
C ASP A 74 -6.34 15.44 -7.37
N PHE A 75 -6.62 15.54 -6.08
CA PHE A 75 -5.64 16.01 -5.10
C PHE A 75 -4.45 15.03 -5.01
N SER A 76 -4.72 13.73 -4.96
CA SER A 76 -3.66 12.73 -4.84
C SER A 76 -2.77 12.68 -6.09
N ASN A 77 -3.35 12.84 -7.28
CA ASN A 77 -2.57 12.88 -8.52
C ASN A 77 -1.64 14.10 -8.58
N ARG A 78 -2.01 15.20 -7.94
CA ARG A 78 -1.19 16.41 -7.90
C ARG A 78 -0.14 16.39 -6.79
N GLU A 79 -0.47 15.86 -5.61
CA GLU A 79 0.31 16.08 -4.39
C GLU A 79 0.95 14.80 -3.82
N MET A 80 0.36 13.62 -4.06
CA MET A 80 0.87 12.36 -3.50
C MET A 80 1.85 11.71 -4.45
N GLY A 81 3.07 11.46 -3.96
CA GLY A 81 4.09 10.72 -4.70
C GLY A 81 3.79 9.22 -4.80
N ASN A 82 2.87 8.72 -3.96
CA ASN A 82 2.40 7.33 -4.01
C ASN A 82 1.01 7.20 -3.39
N VAL A 83 0.26 6.18 -3.82
CA VAL A 83 -1.04 5.82 -3.25
C VAL A 83 -1.11 4.31 -3.01
N VAL A 84 -1.54 3.92 -1.83
CA VAL A 84 -1.72 2.52 -1.43
C VAL A 84 -3.22 2.22 -1.35
N LEU A 85 -3.69 1.29 -2.18
CA LEU A 85 -5.07 0.88 -2.27
C LEU A 85 -5.25 -0.52 -1.66
N SER A 86 -6.01 -0.59 -0.56
CA SER A 86 -6.12 -1.81 0.24
C SER A 86 -7.11 -2.80 -0.37
N LEU A 87 -6.61 -3.83 -1.06
CA LEU A 87 -7.39 -4.93 -1.64
C LEU A 87 -6.67 -6.26 -1.41
N ASP A 88 -7.37 -7.24 -0.82
CA ASP A 88 -6.74 -8.53 -0.44
C ASP A 88 -6.82 -9.59 -1.56
N GLY A 89 -7.26 -9.22 -2.76
CA GLY A 89 -7.37 -10.11 -3.91
C GLY A 89 -8.80 -10.43 -4.31
N ARG A 90 -9.15 -11.72 -4.45
CA ARG A 90 -10.49 -12.17 -4.83
C ARG A 90 -11.56 -11.67 -3.86
N LYS A 91 -12.78 -11.48 -4.37
CA LYS A 91 -13.92 -10.99 -3.59
C LYS A 91 -14.15 -11.80 -2.30
N VAL A 92 -14.11 -13.12 -2.39
CA VAL A 92 -14.32 -14.00 -1.24
C VAL A 92 -13.24 -13.82 -0.17
N THR A 93 -12.00 -13.62 -0.57
CA THR A 93 -10.87 -13.34 0.33
C THR A 93 -11.03 -11.97 0.97
N HIS A 94 -11.25 -10.95 0.16
CA HIS A 94 -11.39 -9.58 0.64
C HIS A 94 -12.57 -9.42 1.60
N ASP A 95 -13.75 -9.90 1.20
CA ASP A 95 -14.98 -9.71 1.96
C ASP A 95 -15.04 -10.55 3.25
N ARG A 96 -14.14 -11.51 3.44
CA ARG A 96 -14.03 -12.30 4.67
C ARG A 96 -13.54 -11.46 5.86
N LEU A 97 -12.57 -10.59 5.63
CA LEU A 97 -11.92 -9.80 6.69
C LEU A 97 -12.21 -8.29 6.60
N ARG A 98 -12.55 -7.78 5.41
CA ARG A 98 -12.86 -6.35 5.21
C ARG A 98 -14.35 -6.11 5.09
N VAL A 99 -15.02 -6.28 6.21
CA VAL A 99 -16.46 -6.05 6.34
C VAL A 99 -16.75 -4.63 6.82
N GLY A 100 -17.86 -4.07 6.34
CA GLY A 100 -18.39 -2.81 6.84
C GLY A 100 -19.12 -3.00 8.19
N ARG A 101 -19.54 -1.90 8.79
CA ARG A 101 -20.33 -1.92 10.06
C ARG A 101 -21.65 -2.70 9.95
N ASN A 102 -22.16 -2.89 8.74
CA ASN A 102 -23.37 -3.66 8.44
C ASN A 102 -23.10 -5.16 8.23
N GLY A 103 -21.88 -5.62 8.48
CA GLY A 103 -21.46 -7.00 8.28
C GLY A 103 -21.33 -7.44 6.81
N LYS A 104 -21.47 -6.53 5.83
CA LYS A 104 -21.32 -6.83 4.40
C LYS A 104 -19.90 -6.53 3.96
N GLY A 105 -19.38 -7.31 3.00
CA GLY A 105 -18.09 -7.08 2.38
C GLY A 105 -18.01 -5.74 1.65
N SER A 106 -16.80 -5.26 1.44
CA SER A 106 -16.53 -3.96 0.82
C SER A 106 -16.04 -4.05 -0.63
N TYR A 107 -15.76 -5.22 -1.15
CA TYR A 107 -15.14 -5.44 -2.47
C TYR A 107 -15.87 -4.70 -3.61
N ASP A 108 -17.16 -4.95 -3.77
CA ASP A 108 -17.94 -4.34 -4.86
C ASP A 108 -18.09 -2.81 -4.73
N LEU A 109 -17.94 -2.28 -3.52
CA LEU A 109 -18.04 -0.84 -3.26
C LEU A 109 -16.78 -0.06 -3.62
N ILE A 110 -15.63 -0.75 -3.68
CA ILE A 110 -14.31 -0.11 -3.84
C ILE A 110 -13.65 -0.41 -5.18
N LEU A 111 -13.96 -1.53 -5.83
CA LEU A 111 -13.23 -2.00 -7.01
C LEU A 111 -13.21 -0.98 -8.14
N ASP A 112 -14.36 -0.42 -8.53
CA ASP A 112 -14.43 0.57 -9.61
C ASP A 112 -13.70 1.87 -9.25
N LYS A 113 -13.71 2.26 -7.97
CA LYS A 113 -12.97 3.41 -7.48
C LYS A 113 -11.46 3.18 -7.60
N PHE A 114 -10.98 1.98 -7.27
CA PHE A 114 -9.58 1.62 -7.38
C PHE A 114 -9.11 1.58 -8.84
N LYS A 115 -9.92 1.01 -9.74
CA LYS A 115 -9.63 1.04 -11.18
C LYS A 115 -9.51 2.47 -11.69
N ARG A 116 -10.50 3.31 -11.43
CA ARG A 116 -10.45 4.73 -11.81
C ARG A 116 -9.22 5.43 -11.25
N PHE A 117 -8.85 5.16 -10.00
CA PHE A 117 -7.67 5.77 -9.39
C PHE A 117 -6.39 5.32 -10.10
N ALA A 118 -6.18 4.01 -10.27
CA ALA A 118 -5.01 3.45 -10.94
C ALA A 118 -4.88 3.98 -12.39
N ASP A 119 -6.00 4.00 -13.14
CA ASP A 119 -6.06 4.52 -14.50
C ASP A 119 -5.72 6.01 -14.56
N SER A 120 -6.23 6.82 -13.61
CA SER A 120 -5.95 8.25 -13.54
C SER A 120 -4.47 8.57 -13.31
N ARG A 121 -3.72 7.62 -12.75
CA ARG A 121 -2.26 7.68 -12.55
C ARG A 121 -1.47 7.03 -13.68
N GLY A 122 -2.12 6.57 -14.75
CA GLY A 122 -1.46 5.83 -15.83
C GLY A 122 -0.79 4.55 -15.37
N GLN A 123 -1.37 3.87 -14.40
CA GLN A 123 -0.89 2.62 -13.78
C GLN A 123 0.52 2.75 -13.15
N LYS A 124 0.82 3.93 -12.55
CA LYS A 124 2.10 4.22 -11.89
C LYS A 124 1.91 4.93 -10.55
N ASP A 125 2.95 4.91 -9.72
CA ASP A 125 2.97 5.59 -8.42
C ASP A 125 1.77 5.24 -7.52
N TYR A 126 1.30 4.01 -7.61
CA TYR A 126 0.36 3.39 -6.68
C TYR A 126 0.75 1.94 -6.49
N TYR A 127 0.18 1.28 -5.50
CA TYR A 127 0.13 -0.17 -5.48
C TYR A 127 -1.10 -0.69 -4.72
N MET A 128 -1.57 -1.83 -5.18
CA MET A 128 -2.57 -2.61 -4.47
C MET A 128 -1.86 -3.31 -3.31
N ARG A 129 -2.40 -3.17 -2.12
CA ARG A 129 -1.86 -3.83 -0.94
C ARG A 129 -2.89 -4.74 -0.31
N GLY A 130 -2.61 -6.03 -0.34
CA GLY A 130 -3.40 -7.06 0.32
C GLY A 130 -2.68 -7.69 1.50
N THR A 131 -3.40 -8.59 2.16
CA THR A 131 -2.86 -9.41 3.26
C THR A 131 -3.28 -10.85 3.05
N TYR A 132 -2.33 -11.79 3.15
CA TYR A 132 -2.66 -13.20 3.21
C TYR A 132 -2.59 -13.71 4.65
N THR A 133 -3.42 -14.68 4.96
CA THR A 133 -3.64 -15.24 6.28
C THR A 133 -3.72 -16.77 6.19
N HIS A 134 -3.90 -17.45 7.29
CA HIS A 134 -4.24 -18.88 7.29
C HIS A 134 -5.49 -19.22 6.44
N PHE A 135 -6.38 -18.24 6.24
CA PHE A 135 -7.61 -18.45 5.46
C PHE A 135 -7.44 -18.37 3.94
N ASN A 136 -6.33 -17.80 3.45
CA ASN A 136 -6.03 -17.65 2.03
C ASN A 136 -4.56 -17.93 1.75
N THR A 137 -4.10 -19.10 2.16
CA THR A 137 -2.74 -19.57 1.88
C THR A 137 -2.46 -19.73 0.39
N ASP A 138 -3.51 -19.81 -0.45
CA ASP A 138 -3.46 -19.80 -1.92
C ASP A 138 -3.34 -18.37 -2.51
N PHE A 139 -2.59 -17.50 -1.84
CA PHE A 139 -2.49 -16.06 -2.13
C PHE A 139 -2.03 -15.73 -3.56
N ALA A 140 -1.33 -16.65 -4.26
CA ALA A 140 -0.98 -16.43 -5.65
C ALA A 140 -2.22 -16.19 -6.52
N ALA A 141 -3.33 -16.90 -6.24
CA ALA A 141 -4.59 -16.68 -6.94
C ALA A 141 -5.18 -15.28 -6.66
N ASP A 142 -4.95 -14.72 -5.46
CA ASP A 142 -5.37 -13.37 -5.11
C ASP A 142 -4.54 -12.30 -5.84
N VAL A 143 -3.22 -12.49 -5.95
CA VAL A 143 -2.34 -11.62 -6.75
C VAL A 143 -2.72 -11.66 -8.22
N LEU A 144 -2.89 -12.86 -8.78
CA LEU A 144 -3.24 -13.03 -10.19
C LEU A 144 -4.61 -12.46 -10.51
N HIS A 145 -5.58 -12.58 -9.60
CA HIS A 145 -6.88 -11.93 -9.73
C HIS A 145 -6.75 -10.39 -9.84
N MET A 146 -5.91 -9.76 -9.01
CA MET A 146 -5.67 -8.32 -9.13
C MET A 146 -4.98 -7.94 -10.44
N ALA A 147 -4.04 -8.76 -10.92
CA ALA A 147 -3.40 -8.57 -12.22
C ALA A 147 -4.42 -8.70 -13.37
N ASP A 148 -5.34 -9.68 -13.33
CA ASP A 148 -6.40 -9.89 -14.31
C ASP A 148 -7.41 -8.73 -14.34
N LEU A 149 -7.59 -8.02 -13.23
CA LEU A 149 -8.39 -6.80 -13.16
C LEU A 149 -7.69 -5.58 -13.79
N GLY A 150 -6.43 -5.73 -14.23
CA GLY A 150 -5.64 -4.69 -14.91
C GLY A 150 -4.69 -3.91 -14.02
N PHE A 151 -4.60 -4.22 -12.72
CA PHE A 151 -3.64 -3.56 -11.84
C PHE A 151 -2.20 -4.04 -12.13
N LYS A 152 -1.26 -3.10 -12.17
CA LYS A 152 0.13 -3.38 -12.57
C LYS A 152 1.13 -3.35 -11.41
N GLU A 153 0.77 -2.75 -10.28
CA GLU A 153 1.64 -2.63 -9.11
C GLU A 153 0.98 -3.34 -7.91
N LEU A 154 1.52 -4.48 -7.50
CA LEU A 154 0.88 -5.40 -6.56
C LEU A 154 1.79 -5.75 -5.39
N SER A 155 1.21 -5.83 -4.19
CA SER A 155 1.83 -6.37 -2.98
C SER A 155 0.80 -7.12 -2.15
N ILE A 156 1.15 -8.28 -1.63
CA ILE A 156 0.37 -9.00 -0.62
C ILE A 156 1.30 -9.43 0.50
N GLU A 157 1.06 -8.94 1.71
CA GLU A 157 1.90 -9.16 2.87
C GLU A 157 1.36 -10.28 3.75
N PRO A 158 2.22 -11.04 4.45
CA PRO A 158 1.76 -11.96 5.49
C PRO A 158 1.08 -11.17 6.62
N VAL A 159 0.01 -11.74 7.18
CA VAL A 159 -0.61 -11.16 8.38
C VAL A 159 0.36 -11.19 9.55
N VAL A 160 0.42 -10.07 10.29
CA VAL A 160 1.13 -9.99 11.58
C VAL A 160 0.08 -9.74 12.66
N CYS A 161 -0.16 -10.73 13.50
CA CYS A 161 -1.17 -10.72 14.56
C CYS A 161 -0.76 -11.59 15.74
N ASP A 162 -1.58 -11.63 16.80
CA ASP A 162 -1.40 -12.62 17.89
C ASP A 162 -1.52 -14.04 17.30
N PRO A 163 -0.58 -14.96 17.59
CA PRO A 163 -0.66 -16.35 17.12
C PRO A 163 -1.93 -17.11 17.55
N LYS A 164 -2.69 -16.58 18.50
CA LYS A 164 -3.96 -17.17 18.95
C LYS A 164 -5.16 -16.82 18.05
N GLU A 165 -4.99 -15.86 17.16
CA GLU A 165 -6.05 -15.50 16.22
C GLU A 165 -6.25 -16.65 15.21
N ASP A 166 -7.49 -16.93 14.85
CA ASP A 166 -7.84 -18.03 13.95
C ASP A 166 -7.34 -17.84 12.50
N TYR A 167 -7.04 -16.59 12.14
CA TYR A 167 -6.45 -16.21 10.84
C TYR A 167 -4.91 -16.11 10.87
N ALA A 168 -4.28 -16.34 12.03
CA ALA A 168 -2.83 -16.31 12.16
C ALA A 168 -2.16 -17.41 11.31
N LEU A 169 -1.08 -17.06 10.62
CA LEU A 169 -0.27 -18.04 9.89
C LEU A 169 0.38 -19.03 10.85
N GLN A 170 0.43 -20.29 10.45
CA GLN A 170 0.97 -21.40 11.22
C GLN A 170 2.17 -22.03 10.49
N GLU A 171 3.02 -22.75 11.20
CA GLU A 171 4.13 -23.48 10.57
C GLU A 171 3.65 -24.47 9.50
N SER A 172 2.48 -25.08 9.70
CA SER A 172 1.86 -25.97 8.71
C SER A 172 1.51 -25.32 7.39
N ASP A 173 1.40 -23.97 7.33
CA ASP A 173 1.10 -23.23 6.11
C ASP A 173 2.35 -23.03 5.24
N LEU A 174 3.55 -23.07 5.81
CA LEU A 174 4.80 -22.75 5.13
C LEU A 174 5.03 -23.53 3.83
N PRO A 175 4.80 -24.86 3.76
CA PRO A 175 5.00 -25.60 2.51
C PRO A 175 4.11 -25.08 1.38
N VAL A 176 2.83 -24.79 1.70
CA VAL A 176 1.86 -24.25 0.71
C VAL A 176 2.27 -22.86 0.29
N LEU A 177 2.67 -21.99 1.24
CA LEU A 177 3.09 -20.62 0.92
C LEU A 177 4.32 -20.61 0.01
N LEU A 178 5.31 -21.46 0.24
CA LEU A 178 6.49 -21.58 -0.64
C LEU A 178 6.10 -22.00 -2.06
N GLU A 179 5.18 -22.96 -2.19
CA GLU A 179 4.65 -23.37 -3.49
C GLU A 179 3.93 -22.22 -4.19
N GLN A 180 3.16 -21.41 -3.47
CA GLN A 180 2.47 -20.25 -4.03
C GLN A 180 3.43 -19.19 -4.58
N TYR A 181 4.56 -18.95 -3.93
CA TYR A 181 5.61 -18.09 -4.48
C TYR A 181 6.17 -18.66 -5.79
N GLU A 182 6.42 -19.97 -5.87
CA GLU A 182 6.87 -20.58 -7.13
C GLU A 182 5.83 -20.47 -8.26
N ILE A 183 4.56 -20.73 -7.96
CA ILE A 183 3.46 -20.59 -8.92
C ILE A 183 3.42 -19.16 -9.44
N LEU A 184 3.46 -18.18 -8.55
CA LEU A 184 3.42 -16.77 -8.89
C LEU A 184 4.63 -16.36 -9.75
N ALA A 185 5.83 -16.79 -9.40
CA ALA A 185 7.05 -16.50 -10.18
C ALA A 185 6.96 -17.04 -11.60
N LYS A 186 6.49 -18.28 -11.76
CA LYS A 186 6.33 -18.92 -13.09
C LYS A 186 5.30 -18.16 -13.94
N GLU A 187 4.16 -17.78 -13.36
CA GLU A 187 3.11 -17.05 -14.06
C GLU A 187 3.54 -15.62 -14.41
N MET A 188 4.24 -14.92 -13.51
CA MET A 188 4.80 -13.60 -13.79
C MET A 188 5.78 -13.63 -14.97
N LEU A 189 6.69 -14.61 -14.99
CA LEU A 189 7.62 -14.79 -16.11
C LEU A 189 6.88 -15.07 -17.44
N HIS A 190 5.82 -15.89 -17.39
CA HIS A 190 4.99 -16.18 -18.55
C HIS A 190 4.30 -14.92 -19.08
N ARG A 191 3.65 -14.13 -18.21
CA ARG A 191 3.00 -12.86 -18.57
C ARG A 191 4.00 -11.82 -19.07
N TYR A 192 5.16 -11.72 -18.43
CA TYR A 192 6.21 -10.81 -18.88
C TYR A 192 6.65 -11.09 -20.33
N ARG A 193 6.84 -12.37 -20.69
CA ARG A 193 7.20 -12.80 -22.07
C ARG A 193 6.11 -12.49 -23.10
N LYS A 194 4.86 -12.39 -22.66
CA LYS A 194 3.71 -12.03 -23.50
C LYS A 194 3.44 -10.52 -23.59
N GLY A 195 4.16 -9.71 -22.85
CA GLY A 195 3.95 -8.27 -22.78
C GLY A 195 2.80 -7.84 -21.86
N ASP A 196 2.25 -8.75 -21.04
CA ASP A 196 1.22 -8.49 -20.03
C ASP A 196 1.75 -8.65 -18.60
N GLY A 197 2.96 -8.16 -18.35
CA GLY A 197 3.62 -8.19 -17.06
C GLY A 197 2.97 -7.26 -16.04
N PHE A 198 3.22 -7.56 -14.77
CA PHE A 198 2.92 -6.71 -13.62
C PHE A 198 4.08 -6.78 -12.61
N THR A 199 4.18 -5.80 -11.72
CA THR A 199 5.16 -5.79 -10.62
C THR A 199 4.56 -6.49 -9.40
N PHE A 200 5.34 -7.38 -8.79
CA PHE A 200 5.05 -7.90 -7.46
C PHE A 200 6.20 -7.54 -6.53
N TYR A 201 5.92 -6.74 -5.50
CA TYR A 201 6.94 -6.08 -4.69
C TYR A 201 7.89 -7.05 -3.99
N HIS A 202 7.46 -8.27 -3.62
CA HIS A 202 8.33 -9.26 -3.01
C HIS A 202 9.43 -9.78 -3.95
N TYR A 203 9.28 -9.59 -5.27
CA TYR A 203 10.30 -9.98 -6.27
C TYR A 203 11.14 -8.81 -6.77
N MET A 204 10.91 -7.61 -6.24
CA MET A 204 11.78 -6.48 -6.52
C MET A 204 13.08 -6.61 -5.72
N ILE A 205 14.10 -7.16 -6.36
CA ILE A 205 15.43 -7.28 -5.78
C ILE A 205 16.28 -6.14 -6.32
N ASP A 206 16.69 -5.24 -5.43
CA ASP A 206 17.70 -4.24 -5.74
C ASP A 206 19.09 -4.88 -5.60
N LEU A 207 19.65 -5.31 -6.73
CA LEU A 207 20.97 -5.95 -6.76
C LEU A 207 22.12 -4.96 -6.50
N ASP A 208 21.88 -3.67 -6.73
CA ASP A 208 22.84 -2.58 -6.49
C ASP A 208 22.64 -1.91 -5.12
N GLY A 209 21.57 -2.28 -4.43
CA GLY A 209 21.19 -1.76 -3.11
C GLY A 209 22.20 -2.14 -2.03
N GLY A 210 22.57 -1.16 -1.22
CA GLY A 210 23.36 -1.40 -0.01
C GLY A 210 22.62 -2.25 1.03
N PRO A 211 23.30 -2.75 2.06
CA PRO A 211 22.67 -3.55 3.12
C PRO A 211 21.55 -2.77 3.80
N CYS A 212 20.45 -3.49 4.11
CA CYS A 212 19.30 -2.93 4.80
C CYS A 212 19.73 -2.16 6.06
N ILE A 213 19.15 -0.97 6.26
CA ILE A 213 19.46 -0.08 7.41
C ILE A 213 19.29 -0.83 8.74
N VAL A 214 18.36 -1.75 8.87
CA VAL A 214 18.13 -2.56 10.07
C VAL A 214 19.37 -3.41 10.42
N LYS A 215 20.13 -3.91 9.43
CA LYS A 215 21.38 -4.65 9.67
C LYS A 215 22.54 -3.76 10.14
N ARG A 216 22.46 -2.44 9.95
CA ARG A 216 23.48 -1.49 10.43
C ARG A 216 23.30 -1.08 11.89
N VAL A 217 22.13 -1.31 12.46
CA VAL A 217 21.78 -0.94 13.84
C VAL A 217 21.92 -2.10 14.81
N SER A 218 21.98 -3.34 14.32
CA SER A 218 22.09 -4.57 15.11
C SER A 218 23.47 -5.22 15.10
N GLY A 219 24.49 -4.51 14.63
CA GLY A 219 25.90 -4.93 14.65
C GLY A 219 26.72 -4.18 15.70
#